data_cbb8ec50b89645763c54723f2ba7d2a3
#
_entry.id   cbb8ec50b89645763c54723f2ba7d2a3
#
_cell.length_a   1.000
_cell.length_b   1.000
_cell.length_c   1.000
_cell.angle_alpha   90.00
_cell.angle_beta   90.00
_cell.angle_gamma   90.00
#
_symmetry.space_group_name_H-M   'P 1'
#
loop_
_entity.id
_entity.type
_entity.pdbx_description
1 polymer ?
#
loop_
_entity_poly.entity_id
_entity_poly.type
_entity_poly.pdbx_seq_one_letter_code
_entity_poly.pdbx_strand_id
1 'polypeptide(L)'
;MLEKEILHFIKQFETAKDCFLHGCCYWFAMILKYRFSRWESCKIMYHVIDNHFATLIGGNLYDVSGEISQDGFMAWDKVLDYDCLEYDRIVRDCILMEER
;
A
#
# COMPACT_ATOMS: atom_id res chain seq x y z
N MET A 1 -5.96 -10.48 17.73
CA MET A 1 -5.77 -11.41 16.72
C MET A 1 -4.65 -11.02 15.78
N LEU A 2 -4.86 -11.06 14.48
CA LEU A 2 -3.81 -10.79 13.51
C LEU A 2 -3.30 -9.36 13.57
N GLU A 3 -4.11 -8.43 14.04
CA GLU A 3 -3.74 -7.01 14.11
C GLU A 3 -2.43 -6.79 14.86
N LYS A 4 -2.23 -7.45 15.98
CA LYS A 4 -0.99 -7.29 16.75
C LYS A 4 0.23 -7.78 15.97
N GLU A 5 0.09 -8.88 15.27
CA GLU A 5 1.17 -9.42 14.45
C GLU A 5 1.49 -8.48 13.29
N ILE A 6 0.47 -7.89 12.68
CA ILE A 6 0.68 -6.93 11.59
C ILE A 6 1.45 -5.71 12.11
N LEU A 7 1.00 -5.11 13.20
CA LEU A 7 1.65 -3.92 13.76
C LEU A 7 3.08 -4.23 14.22
N HIS A 8 3.30 -5.39 14.79
CA HIS A 8 4.64 -5.82 15.19
C HIS A 8 5.56 -5.95 13.98
N PHE A 9 5.05 -6.55 12.91
CA PHE A 9 5.81 -6.70 11.67
C PHE A 9 6.17 -5.33 11.08
N ILE A 10 5.20 -4.42 11.01
CA ILE A 10 5.41 -3.07 10.47
C ILE A 10 6.51 -2.34 11.25
N LYS A 11 6.51 -2.48 12.56
CA LYS A 11 7.46 -1.79 13.43
C LYS A 11 8.90 -2.12 13.09
N GLN A 12 9.16 -3.29 12.53
CA GLN A 12 10.51 -3.69 12.14
C GLN A 12 11.07 -2.86 11.00
N PHE A 13 10.21 -2.11 10.29
CA PHE A 13 10.62 -1.26 9.17
C PHE A 13 10.75 0.22 9.56
N GLU A 14 10.76 0.51 10.86
CA GLU A 14 10.77 1.88 11.35
C GLU A 14 11.96 2.69 10.85
N THR A 15 13.13 2.07 10.71
CA THR A 15 14.33 2.76 10.21
C THR A 15 14.24 3.11 8.74
N ALA A 16 13.38 2.42 7.98
CA ALA A 16 13.17 2.68 6.55
C ALA A 16 11.84 3.39 6.28
N LYS A 17 11.21 3.92 7.34
CA LYS A 17 9.87 4.48 7.25
C LYS A 17 9.77 5.59 6.22
N ASP A 18 10.75 6.50 6.18
CA ASP A 18 10.73 7.61 5.24
C ASP A 18 10.74 7.14 3.80
N CYS A 19 11.53 6.11 3.50
CA CYS A 19 11.57 5.54 2.15
C CYS A 19 10.20 5.02 1.73
N PHE A 20 9.55 4.28 2.63
CA PHE A 20 8.26 3.67 2.32
C PHE A 20 7.09 4.64 2.37
N LEU A 21 7.26 5.83 2.94
CA LEU A 21 6.24 6.87 2.90
C LEU A 21 6.39 7.78 1.67
N HIS A 22 7.60 7.91 1.13
CA HIS A 22 7.92 8.93 0.14
C HIS A 22 8.50 8.37 -1.16
N GLY A 23 7.96 7.28 -1.68
CA GLY A 23 8.38 6.78 -2.98
C GLY A 23 8.28 5.27 -3.15
N CYS A 24 8.39 4.52 -2.08
CA CYS A 24 8.37 3.07 -2.14
C CYS A 24 7.14 2.47 -1.47
N CYS A 25 6.07 3.26 -1.33
CA CYS A 25 4.87 2.81 -0.62
C CYS A 25 4.20 1.60 -1.28
N TYR A 26 4.24 1.53 -2.62
CA TYR A 26 3.71 0.35 -3.31
C TYR A 26 4.43 -0.92 -2.87
N TRP A 27 5.76 -0.85 -2.80
CA TRP A 27 6.55 -2.03 -2.46
C TRP A 27 6.32 -2.47 -1.03
N PHE A 28 6.15 -1.53 -0.11
CA PHE A 28 5.79 -1.89 1.26
C PHE A 28 4.40 -2.53 1.33
N ALA A 29 3.45 -2.00 0.56
CA ALA A 29 2.12 -2.59 0.48
C ALA A 29 2.19 -4.04 0.00
N MET A 30 3.06 -4.32 -0.99
CA MET A 30 3.26 -5.68 -1.48
C MET A 30 3.91 -6.58 -0.43
N ILE A 31 4.85 -6.05 0.33
CA ILE A 31 5.49 -6.80 1.43
C ILE A 31 4.43 -7.24 2.42
N LEU A 32 3.53 -6.33 2.83
CA LEU A 32 2.45 -6.68 3.75
C LEU A 32 1.52 -7.72 3.15
N LYS A 33 1.16 -7.56 1.89
CA LYS A 33 0.27 -8.50 1.22
C LYS A 33 0.87 -9.90 1.20
N TYR A 34 2.13 -10.03 0.79
CA TYR A 34 2.79 -11.33 0.76
C TYR A 34 2.93 -11.95 2.13
N ARG A 35 3.21 -11.11 3.13
CA ARG A 35 3.44 -11.61 4.49
C ARG A 35 2.17 -12.16 5.12
N PHE A 36 1.02 -11.55 4.87
CA PHE A 36 -0.20 -11.86 5.61
C PHE A 36 -1.31 -12.52 4.78
N SER A 37 -1.16 -12.66 3.47
CA SER A 37 -2.22 -13.21 2.61
C SER A 37 -2.58 -14.66 2.93
N ARG A 38 -1.68 -15.38 3.60
CA ARG A 38 -1.95 -16.77 4.02
C ARG A 38 -3.04 -16.85 5.08
N TRP A 39 -3.13 -15.82 5.93
CA TRP A 39 -4.02 -15.85 7.08
C TRP A 39 -5.25 -14.98 6.93
N GLU A 40 -5.20 -14.02 6.05
CA GLU A 40 -6.30 -13.06 5.90
C GLU A 40 -6.36 -12.53 4.48
N SER A 41 -7.54 -12.04 4.08
CA SER A 41 -7.71 -11.40 2.78
C SER A 41 -6.91 -10.11 2.73
N CYS A 42 -6.07 -9.96 1.70
CA CYS A 42 -5.23 -8.78 1.51
C CYS A 42 -5.48 -8.16 0.15
N LYS A 43 -5.65 -6.83 0.12
CA LYS A 43 -5.82 -6.06 -1.12
C LYS A 43 -4.93 -4.86 -1.10
N ILE A 44 -4.34 -4.56 -2.26
CA ILE A 44 -3.61 -3.30 -2.44
C ILE A 44 -4.62 -2.19 -2.69
N MET A 45 -4.50 -1.10 -1.95
CA MET A 45 -5.36 0.07 -2.04
C MET A 45 -4.55 1.28 -2.44
N TYR A 46 -5.20 2.24 -3.11
CA TYR A 46 -4.54 3.42 -3.62
C TYR A 46 -5.34 4.68 -3.29
N HIS A 47 -4.67 5.70 -2.79
CA HIS A 47 -5.27 7.00 -2.51
C HIS A 47 -4.99 7.95 -3.67
N VAL A 48 -6.06 8.33 -4.39
CA VAL A 48 -5.95 9.08 -5.64
C VAL A 48 -5.32 10.45 -5.43
N ILE A 49 -5.67 11.13 -4.35
CA ILE A 49 -5.19 12.49 -4.08
C ILE A 49 -3.76 12.47 -3.56
N ASP A 50 -3.48 11.59 -2.60
CA ASP A 50 -2.17 11.54 -1.94
C ASP A 50 -1.14 10.71 -2.70
N ASN A 51 -1.55 10.03 -3.76
CA ASN A 51 -0.65 9.17 -4.54
C ASN A 51 0.05 8.15 -3.64
N HIS A 52 -0.74 7.47 -2.79
CA HIS A 52 -0.21 6.62 -1.74
C HIS A 52 -0.83 5.23 -1.80
N PHE A 53 0.00 4.21 -1.62
CA PHE A 53 -0.44 2.81 -1.56
C PHE A 53 -0.47 2.31 -0.12
N ALA A 54 -1.41 1.43 0.16
CA ALA A 54 -1.51 0.76 1.45
C ALA A 54 -2.14 -0.60 1.25
N THR A 55 -2.17 -1.42 2.29
CA THR A 55 -2.71 -2.78 2.21
C THR A 55 -3.90 -2.93 3.13
N LEU A 56 -5.03 -3.35 2.56
CA LEU A 56 -6.22 -3.70 3.32
C LEU A 56 -6.09 -5.16 3.76
N ILE A 57 -6.04 -5.40 5.05
CA ILE A 57 -5.90 -6.74 5.63
C ILE A 57 -7.04 -6.98 6.59
N GLY A 58 -7.92 -7.91 6.25
CA GLY A 58 -9.03 -8.27 7.13
C GLY A 58 -9.96 -7.12 7.48
N GLY A 59 -10.09 -6.13 6.61
CA GLY A 59 -10.98 -5.00 6.84
C GLY A 59 -10.31 -3.75 7.41
N ASN A 60 -9.04 -3.83 7.76
CA ASN A 60 -8.28 -2.68 8.26
C ASN A 60 -7.16 -2.33 7.28
N LEU A 61 -6.83 -1.04 7.17
CA LEU A 61 -5.85 -0.56 6.22
C LEU A 61 -4.55 -0.20 6.92
N TYR A 62 -3.42 -0.65 6.34
CA TYR A 62 -2.10 -0.48 6.95
C TYR A 62 -1.08 0.04 5.95
N ASP A 63 -0.18 0.91 6.43
CA ASP A 63 1.05 1.26 5.72
C ASP A 63 2.21 1.18 6.72
N VAL A 64 3.38 1.72 6.35
CA VAL A 64 4.55 1.62 7.22
C VAL A 64 4.39 2.42 8.52
N SER A 65 3.41 3.32 8.59
CA SER A 65 3.13 4.06 9.83
C SER A 65 2.16 3.32 10.77
N GLY A 66 1.61 2.20 10.34
CA GLY A 66 0.66 1.41 11.13
C GLY A 66 -0.71 1.41 10.49
N GLU A 67 -1.74 1.30 11.32
CA GLU A 67 -3.12 1.34 10.82
C GLU A 67 -3.49 2.77 10.44
N ILE A 68 -4.13 2.94 9.28
CA ILE A 68 -4.50 4.26 8.77
C ILE A 68 -5.97 4.27 8.36
N SER A 69 -6.52 5.48 8.15
CA SER A 69 -7.89 5.65 7.69
C SER A 69 -8.06 5.14 6.26
N GLN A 70 -9.23 4.58 5.98
CA GLN A 70 -9.55 4.10 4.64
C GLN A 70 -10.14 5.20 3.74
N ASP A 71 -10.36 6.40 4.29
CA ASP A 71 -10.97 7.50 3.54
C ASP A 71 -10.12 7.87 2.34
N GLY A 72 -10.74 7.94 1.18
CA GLY A 72 -10.07 8.34 -0.07
C GLY A 72 -9.34 7.21 -0.78
N PHE A 73 -9.28 6.01 -0.19
CA PHE A 73 -8.64 4.87 -0.83
C PHE A 73 -9.62 4.09 -1.68
N MET A 74 -9.12 3.56 -2.79
CA MET A 74 -9.88 2.65 -3.65
C MET A 74 -9.01 1.43 -3.97
N ALA A 75 -9.63 0.34 -4.38
CA ALA A 75 -8.89 -0.85 -4.76
C ALA A 75 -7.98 -0.55 -5.96
N TRP A 76 -6.71 -0.95 -5.86
CA TRP A 76 -5.75 -0.67 -6.93
C TRP A 76 -6.18 -1.29 -8.27
N ASP A 77 -6.77 -2.47 -8.23
CA ASP A 77 -7.23 -3.14 -9.45
C ASP A 77 -8.41 -2.43 -10.15
N LYS A 78 -8.99 -1.41 -9.51
CA LYS A 78 -10.06 -0.61 -10.08
C LYS A 78 -9.57 0.72 -10.66
N VAL A 79 -8.33 1.09 -10.41
CA VAL A 79 -7.80 2.38 -10.86
C VAL A 79 -7.76 2.46 -12.39
N LEU A 80 -7.43 1.35 -13.06
CA LEU A 80 -7.41 1.31 -14.52
C LEU A 80 -8.78 1.65 -15.11
N ASP A 81 -9.85 1.12 -14.50
CA ASP A 81 -11.22 1.39 -14.95
C ASP A 81 -11.63 2.83 -14.67
N TYR A 82 -11.08 3.41 -13.62
CA TYR A 82 -11.39 4.77 -13.23
C TYR A 82 -10.70 5.80 -14.14
N ASP A 83 -9.41 5.61 -14.43
CA ASP A 83 -8.64 6.53 -15.27
C ASP A 83 -7.39 5.80 -15.80
N CYS A 84 -7.46 5.37 -17.07
CA CYS A 84 -6.36 4.59 -17.64
C CYS A 84 -5.07 5.38 -17.83
N LEU A 85 -5.16 6.69 -18.07
CA LEU A 85 -3.97 7.54 -18.22
C LEU A 85 -3.27 7.70 -16.87
N GLU A 86 -4.05 7.91 -15.83
CA GLU A 86 -3.52 8.01 -14.48
C GLU A 86 -2.90 6.70 -14.03
N TYR A 87 -3.54 5.58 -14.37
CA TYR A 87 -3.00 4.25 -14.06
C TYR A 87 -1.60 4.08 -14.67
N ASP A 88 -1.44 4.42 -15.95
CA ASP A 88 -0.15 4.28 -16.64
C ASP A 88 0.92 5.16 -15.99
N ARG A 89 0.56 6.39 -15.61
CA ARG A 89 1.47 7.29 -14.92
C ARG A 89 1.93 6.72 -13.58
N ILE A 90 0.98 6.18 -12.82
CA ILE A 90 1.27 5.62 -11.50
C ILE A 90 2.19 4.40 -11.64
N VAL A 91 1.92 3.53 -12.59
CA VAL A 91 2.77 2.35 -12.82
C VAL A 91 4.19 2.80 -13.12
N ARG A 92 4.34 3.77 -14.02
CA ARG A 92 5.67 4.24 -14.42
C ARG A 92 6.40 4.92 -13.27
N ASP A 93 5.73 5.81 -12.54
CA ASP A 93 6.38 6.66 -11.55
C ASP A 93 6.53 5.99 -10.18
N CYS A 94 5.56 5.18 -9.78
CA CYS A 94 5.48 4.67 -8.42
C CYS A 94 5.85 3.20 -8.30
N ILE A 95 5.61 2.41 -9.34
CA ILE A 95 5.86 0.97 -9.29
C ILE A 95 7.16 0.63 -9.98
N LEU A 96 7.31 1.03 -11.24
CA LEU A 96 8.53 0.76 -12.01
C LEU A 96 9.65 1.74 -11.67
N MET A 97 9.28 2.92 -11.18
CA MET A 97 10.23 3.96 -10.77
C MET A 97 11.20 4.30 -11.89
N GLU A 98 10.68 4.44 -13.10
CA GLU A 98 11.48 4.78 -14.26
C GLU A 98 12.05 6.19 -14.13
N GLU A 99 13.30 6.35 -14.52
CA GLU A 99 13.92 7.66 -14.61
C GLU A 99 13.48 8.35 -15.90
N ARG A 100 13.42 9.66 -15.84
CA ARG A 100 12.99 10.49 -16.97
C ARG A 100 14.09 11.38 -17.47
#